data_a50e8f4b269b3605e2dd7c289acac898
#
_entry.id   a50e8f4b269b3605e2dd7c289acac898
#
_cell.length_a   1.000
_cell.length_b   1.000
_cell.length_c   1.000
_cell.angle_alpha   90.00
_cell.angle_beta   90.00
_cell.angle_gamma   90.00
#
_symmetry.space_group_name_H-M   'P 1'
#
loop_
_entity.id
_entity.type
_entity.pdbx_description
1 polymer ?
#
loop_
_entity_poly.entity_id
_entity_poly.type
_entity_poly.pdbx_seq_one_letter_code
_entity_poly.pdbx_strand_id
1 'polypeptide(L)'
;SGLTKAMAPVTEENKIPMVEANGASRSLFTKGYKYLFAVLSAANQYLEVAIDLAVEKNGGNPVNIAMAFEQDAFSQDVRIGVVEAAERTGSTIIIDDKLPKELNDMAATLAKVKATKPDVLVVSGHSKGALTAIRQISEMQVDVPMLAMTHCDASKLAKQHGEKSEYALCAAQWHKTL
;
A
#
# COMPACT_ATOMS: atom_id res chain seq x y z
N SER A 1 2.90 10.17 7.79
CA SER A 1 4.22 10.75 7.40
C SER A 1 4.19 12.28 7.25
N GLY A 2 3.08 12.89 6.82
CA GLY A 2 2.99 14.36 6.65
C GLY A 2 3.17 15.13 7.96
N LEU A 3 2.52 14.71 9.04
CA LEU A 3 2.66 15.31 10.37
C LEU A 3 4.09 15.16 10.91
N THR A 4 4.68 13.98 10.74
CA THR A 4 6.08 13.72 11.14
C THR A 4 7.05 14.67 10.42
N LYS A 5 6.83 14.94 9.13
CA LYS A 5 7.64 15.90 8.37
C LYS A 5 7.60 17.32 8.95
N ALA A 6 6.47 17.71 9.54
CA ALA A 6 6.33 19.03 10.17
C ALA A 6 6.96 19.05 11.57
N MET A 7 6.90 17.94 12.33
CA MET A 7 7.40 17.85 13.70
C MET A 7 8.92 17.59 13.78
N ALA A 8 9.46 16.75 12.90
CA ALA A 8 10.85 16.31 12.97
C ALA A 8 11.88 17.45 12.99
N PRO A 9 11.77 18.54 12.20
CA PRO A 9 12.71 19.67 12.29
C PRO A 9 12.70 20.33 13.67
N VAL A 10 11.51 20.46 14.29
CA VAL A 10 11.37 21.10 15.61
C VAL A 10 12.02 20.25 16.71
N THR A 11 11.79 18.92 16.67
CA THR A 11 12.40 18.01 17.66
C THR A 11 13.91 17.91 17.47
N GLU A 12 14.38 17.95 16.21
CA GLU A 12 15.83 17.97 15.90
C GLU A 12 16.50 19.22 16.43
N GLU A 13 15.94 20.42 16.15
CA GLU A 13 16.47 21.69 16.65
C GLU A 13 16.57 21.75 18.17
N ASN A 14 15.52 21.23 18.84
CA ASN A 14 15.46 21.23 20.31
C ASN A 14 16.15 20.00 20.93
N LYS A 15 16.78 19.13 20.15
CA LYS A 15 17.45 17.89 20.61
C LYS A 15 16.53 16.98 21.43
N ILE A 16 15.25 16.92 21.04
CA ILE A 16 14.24 16.07 21.70
C ILE A 16 14.11 14.76 20.92
N PRO A 17 14.41 13.59 21.54
CA PRO A 17 14.20 12.31 20.87
C PRO A 17 12.73 12.12 20.47
N MET A 18 12.49 11.86 19.20
CA MET A 18 11.17 11.54 18.64
C MET A 18 11.16 10.10 18.18
N VAL A 19 10.30 9.28 18.78
CA VAL A 19 10.06 7.91 18.33
C VAL A 19 8.84 7.89 17.43
N GLU A 20 9.03 7.57 16.17
CA GLU A 20 8.00 7.55 15.15
C GLU A 20 7.45 6.12 14.99
N ALA A 21 6.16 5.96 15.26
CA ALA A 21 5.45 4.69 15.17
C ALA A 21 4.39 4.66 14.04
N ASN A 22 4.24 5.73 13.26
CA ASN A 22 3.18 5.84 12.25
C ASN A 22 3.61 6.56 10.96
N GLY A 23 4.71 7.29 10.98
CA GLY A 23 5.25 8.00 9.82
C GLY A 23 6.27 7.16 9.06
N ALA A 24 5.81 6.30 8.17
CA ALA A 24 6.64 5.31 7.50
C ALA A 24 7.39 5.82 6.25
N SER A 25 7.16 7.07 5.79
CA SER A 25 7.80 7.58 4.57
C SER A 25 9.33 7.56 4.69
N ARG A 26 9.99 6.87 3.75
CA ARG A 26 11.45 6.75 3.65
C ARG A 26 12.15 8.12 3.66
N SER A 27 11.53 9.13 3.04
CA SER A 27 12.04 10.49 2.98
C SER A 27 12.18 11.19 4.34
N LEU A 28 11.57 10.66 5.41
CA LEU A 28 11.79 11.14 6.78
C LEU A 28 13.18 10.77 7.30
N PHE A 29 13.66 9.58 6.95
CA PHE A 29 14.86 8.96 7.51
C PHE A 29 16.12 9.19 6.66
N THR A 30 15.98 9.85 5.51
CA THR A 30 17.11 10.20 4.62
C THR A 30 17.62 11.63 4.82
N LYS A 31 17.04 12.41 5.75
CA LYS A 31 17.40 13.80 6.01
C LYS A 31 18.56 13.99 7.00
N GLY A 32 19.07 12.91 7.58
CA GLY A 32 20.18 12.96 8.54
C GLY A 32 19.79 13.46 9.93
N TYR A 33 18.51 13.40 10.30
CA TYR A 33 18.07 13.68 11.67
C TYR A 33 18.72 12.74 12.68
N LYS A 34 19.20 13.28 13.78
CA LYS A 34 19.87 12.55 14.87
C LYS A 34 18.91 12.16 15.99
N TYR A 35 17.78 12.85 16.07
CA TYR A 35 16.79 12.67 17.14
C TYR A 35 15.48 12.05 16.65
N LEU A 36 15.41 11.60 15.39
CA LEU A 36 14.27 10.87 14.84
C LEU A 36 14.57 9.37 14.74
N PHE A 37 13.77 8.55 15.38
CA PHE A 37 13.89 7.09 15.41
C PHE A 37 12.58 6.44 14.95
N ALA A 38 12.66 5.38 14.15
CA ALA A 38 11.49 4.62 13.71
C ALA A 38 11.42 3.26 14.40
N VAL A 39 10.21 2.84 14.76
CA VAL A 39 9.90 1.49 15.28
C VAL A 39 8.96 0.73 14.33
N LEU A 40 8.99 1.08 13.04
CA LEU A 40 8.17 0.49 11.98
C LEU A 40 9.00 0.34 10.70
N SER A 41 8.55 -0.53 9.80
CA SER A 41 9.16 -0.69 8.48
C SER A 41 8.94 0.56 7.63
N ALA A 42 9.86 0.85 6.73
CA ALA A 42 9.69 1.92 5.75
C ALA A 42 8.56 1.60 4.77
N ALA A 43 7.86 2.65 4.31
CA ALA A 43 6.65 2.49 3.49
C ALA A 43 6.87 1.73 2.18
N ASN A 44 8.05 1.83 1.57
CA ASN A 44 8.37 1.07 0.37
C ASN A 44 8.37 -0.45 0.58
N GLN A 45 8.53 -0.93 1.82
CA GLN A 45 8.51 -2.36 2.14
C GLN A 45 7.11 -2.93 2.38
N TYR A 46 6.07 -2.09 2.40
CA TYR A 46 4.73 -2.55 2.82
C TYR A 46 4.09 -3.54 1.86
N LEU A 47 4.19 -3.36 0.56
CA LEU A 47 3.51 -4.17 -0.44
C LEU A 47 4.45 -4.83 -1.47
N GLU A 48 5.77 -4.70 -1.32
CA GLU A 48 6.72 -5.39 -2.21
C GLU A 48 6.57 -6.91 -2.14
N VAL A 49 6.36 -7.45 -0.92
CA VAL A 49 6.18 -8.89 -0.69
C VAL A 49 4.92 -9.43 -1.36
N ALA A 50 3.89 -8.59 -1.57
CA ALA A 50 2.69 -9.01 -2.31
C ALA A 50 3.02 -9.31 -3.78
N ILE A 51 3.99 -8.61 -4.37
CA ILE A 51 4.45 -8.89 -5.74
C ILE A 51 5.23 -10.21 -5.78
N ASP A 52 6.10 -10.46 -4.79
CA ASP A 52 6.83 -11.72 -4.68
C ASP A 52 5.86 -12.90 -4.55
N LEU A 53 4.82 -12.75 -3.71
CA LEU A 53 3.78 -13.77 -3.54
C LEU A 53 2.99 -13.99 -4.86
N ALA A 54 2.68 -12.92 -5.60
CA ALA A 54 1.99 -13.04 -6.89
C ALA A 54 2.84 -13.81 -7.90
N VAL A 55 4.14 -13.53 -7.98
CA VAL A 55 5.10 -14.26 -8.83
C VAL A 55 5.20 -15.74 -8.40
N GLU A 56 5.30 -16.01 -7.10
CA GLU A 56 5.29 -17.37 -6.56
C GLU A 56 4.02 -18.14 -6.96
N LYS A 57 2.86 -17.52 -6.80
CA LYS A 57 1.55 -18.08 -7.19
C LYS A 57 1.44 -18.31 -8.70
N ASN A 58 2.14 -17.51 -9.49
CA ASN A 58 2.24 -17.65 -10.95
C ASN A 58 3.36 -18.64 -11.40
N GLY A 59 3.78 -19.51 -10.51
CA GLY A 59 4.81 -20.53 -10.82
C GLY A 59 6.20 -19.95 -11.04
N GLY A 60 6.51 -18.80 -10.47
CA GLY A 60 7.78 -18.09 -10.63
C GLY A 60 7.86 -17.19 -11.87
N ASN A 61 6.78 -17.08 -12.64
CA ASN A 61 6.74 -16.23 -13.82
C ASN A 61 6.36 -14.78 -13.47
N PRO A 62 6.83 -13.78 -14.24
CA PRO A 62 6.42 -12.39 -14.10
C PRO A 62 4.90 -12.20 -14.17
N VAL A 63 4.40 -11.17 -13.50
CA VAL A 63 2.97 -10.87 -13.40
C VAL A 63 2.64 -9.46 -13.93
N ASN A 64 1.39 -9.25 -14.32
CA ASN A 64 0.84 -7.93 -14.66
C ASN A 64 0.27 -7.26 -13.41
N ILE A 65 0.77 -6.09 -13.09
CA ILE A 65 0.44 -5.33 -11.89
C ILE A 65 -0.43 -4.14 -12.25
N ALA A 66 -1.60 -4.02 -11.62
CA ALA A 66 -2.33 -2.76 -11.53
C ALA A 66 -2.08 -2.13 -10.17
N MET A 67 -1.83 -0.83 -10.12
CA MET A 67 -1.73 -0.12 -8.85
C MET A 67 -2.49 1.20 -8.87
N ALA A 68 -3.10 1.50 -7.74
CA ALA A 68 -3.80 2.74 -7.45
C ALA A 68 -3.31 3.27 -6.09
N PHE A 69 -2.91 4.54 -6.02
CA PHE A 69 -2.35 5.09 -4.80
C PHE A 69 -2.77 6.54 -4.58
N GLU A 70 -2.99 6.88 -3.32
CA GLU A 70 -3.29 8.25 -2.91
C GLU A 70 -2.08 9.17 -3.10
N GLN A 71 -2.33 10.44 -3.42
CA GLN A 71 -1.29 11.44 -3.64
C GLN A 71 -0.78 12.01 -2.30
N ASP A 72 -0.13 11.18 -1.51
CA ASP A 72 0.56 11.56 -0.28
C ASP A 72 1.95 10.91 -0.18
N ALA A 73 2.77 11.41 0.77
CA ALA A 73 4.16 10.95 0.89
C ALA A 73 4.30 9.47 1.28
N PHE A 74 3.34 8.91 2.01
CA PHE A 74 3.34 7.51 2.38
C PHE A 74 3.05 6.63 1.16
N SER A 75 1.94 6.89 0.47
CA SER A 75 1.52 6.10 -0.69
C SER A 75 2.49 6.20 -1.87
N GLN A 76 3.18 7.35 -2.02
CA GLN A 76 4.26 7.50 -3.01
C GLN A 76 5.42 6.55 -2.71
N ASP A 77 5.83 6.41 -1.45
CA ASP A 77 6.92 5.49 -1.09
C ASP A 77 6.49 4.03 -1.22
N VAL A 78 5.24 3.68 -0.89
CA VAL A 78 4.69 2.34 -1.18
C VAL A 78 4.75 2.03 -2.68
N ARG A 79 4.36 3.01 -3.51
CA ARG A 79 4.46 2.88 -4.97
C ARG A 79 5.90 2.59 -5.42
N ILE A 80 6.89 3.29 -4.86
CA ILE A 80 8.31 3.08 -5.18
C ILE A 80 8.68 1.61 -4.90
N GLY A 81 8.32 1.07 -3.75
CA GLY A 81 8.59 -0.33 -3.43
C GLY A 81 7.94 -1.34 -4.38
N VAL A 82 6.72 -1.07 -4.84
CA VAL A 82 6.05 -1.91 -5.85
C VAL A 82 6.77 -1.82 -7.20
N VAL A 83 7.24 -0.64 -7.60
CA VAL A 83 8.05 -0.46 -8.83
C VAL A 83 9.36 -1.22 -8.73
N GLU A 84 10.10 -1.06 -7.61
CA GLU A 84 11.36 -1.77 -7.34
C GLU A 84 11.15 -3.31 -7.37
N ALA A 85 10.03 -3.82 -6.80
CA ALA A 85 9.68 -5.23 -6.85
C ALA A 85 9.32 -5.70 -8.27
N ALA A 86 8.58 -4.90 -9.03
CA ALA A 86 8.26 -5.21 -10.43
C ALA A 86 9.53 -5.33 -11.30
N GLU A 87 10.46 -4.38 -11.16
CA GLU A 87 11.76 -4.42 -11.86
C GLU A 87 12.56 -5.65 -11.47
N ARG A 88 12.66 -5.96 -10.17
CA ARG A 88 13.40 -7.11 -9.64
C ARG A 88 12.85 -8.45 -10.14
N THR A 89 11.53 -8.55 -10.28
CA THR A 89 10.85 -9.79 -10.69
C THR A 89 10.61 -9.89 -12.21
N GLY A 90 10.94 -8.85 -12.97
CA GLY A 90 10.62 -8.75 -14.40
C GLY A 90 9.12 -8.56 -14.69
N SER A 91 8.32 -8.21 -13.67
CA SER A 91 6.88 -8.00 -13.78
C SER A 91 6.55 -6.66 -14.44
N THR A 92 5.34 -6.52 -14.99
CA THR A 92 4.94 -5.35 -15.75
C THR A 92 3.85 -4.57 -15.03
N ILE A 93 4.07 -3.27 -14.82
CA ILE A 93 3.03 -2.36 -14.32
C ILE A 93 2.19 -1.90 -15.51
N ILE A 94 0.94 -2.38 -15.58
CA ILE A 94 0.01 -2.08 -16.67
C ILE A 94 -0.97 -0.95 -16.32
N ILE A 95 -1.17 -0.67 -15.03
CA ILE A 95 -1.96 0.45 -14.52
C ILE A 95 -1.18 1.09 -13.38
N ASP A 96 -1.02 2.43 -13.44
CA ASP A 96 -0.35 3.24 -12.42
C ASP A 96 -1.18 4.51 -12.17
N ASP A 97 -2.27 4.37 -11.41
CA ASP A 97 -3.25 5.43 -11.20
C ASP A 97 -3.00 6.20 -9.91
N LYS A 98 -2.91 7.53 -10.05
CA LYS A 98 -2.84 8.48 -8.93
C LYS A 98 -4.24 8.92 -8.55
N LEU A 99 -4.59 8.74 -7.30
CA LEU A 99 -5.90 9.06 -6.77
C LEU A 99 -5.81 10.22 -5.76
N PRO A 100 -6.87 11.04 -5.64
CA PRO A 100 -6.91 12.10 -4.63
C PRO A 100 -6.70 11.53 -3.22
N LYS A 101 -6.21 12.36 -2.31
CA LYS A 101 -6.23 12.03 -0.88
C LYS A 101 -7.65 11.72 -0.43
N GLU A 102 -7.78 10.83 0.56
CA GLU A 102 -9.07 10.33 1.03
C GLU A 102 -9.90 9.70 -0.08
N LEU A 103 -9.32 8.75 -0.75
CA LEU A 103 -9.93 7.98 -1.84
C LEU A 103 -11.41 7.68 -1.59
N ASN A 104 -12.28 8.32 -2.36
CA ASN A 104 -13.73 8.15 -2.28
C ASN A 104 -14.30 7.35 -3.45
N ASP A 105 -13.58 7.28 -4.56
CA ASP A 105 -14.01 6.65 -5.79
C ASP A 105 -12.83 6.07 -6.57
N MET A 106 -12.97 4.83 -6.99
CA MET A 106 -12.02 4.08 -7.83
C MET A 106 -12.67 3.58 -9.13
N ALA A 107 -13.90 3.98 -9.45
CA ALA A 107 -14.66 3.39 -10.55
C ALA A 107 -13.88 3.42 -11.88
N ALA A 108 -13.21 4.55 -12.19
CA ALA A 108 -12.40 4.67 -13.40
C ALA A 108 -11.21 3.69 -13.42
N THR A 109 -10.50 3.55 -12.31
CA THR A 109 -9.39 2.57 -12.16
C THR A 109 -9.92 1.15 -12.27
N LEU A 110 -11.02 0.83 -11.59
CA LEU A 110 -11.61 -0.51 -11.61
C LEU A 110 -12.16 -0.89 -12.99
N ALA A 111 -12.66 0.07 -13.78
CA ALA A 111 -13.02 -0.17 -15.17
C ALA A 111 -11.81 -0.58 -16.02
N LYS A 112 -10.64 0.05 -15.81
CA LYS A 112 -9.38 -0.36 -16.47
C LYS A 112 -8.95 -1.75 -16.00
N VAL A 113 -9.00 -2.03 -14.69
CA VAL A 113 -8.66 -3.34 -14.10
C VAL A 113 -9.53 -4.43 -14.72
N LYS A 114 -10.84 -4.21 -14.83
CA LYS A 114 -11.78 -5.15 -15.45
C LYS A 114 -11.45 -5.42 -16.93
N ALA A 115 -10.99 -4.40 -17.64
CA ALA A 115 -10.62 -4.52 -19.07
C ALA A 115 -9.27 -5.22 -19.27
N THR A 116 -8.27 -4.93 -18.42
CA THR A 116 -6.89 -5.42 -18.59
C THR A 116 -6.59 -6.71 -17.84
N LYS A 117 -7.43 -7.08 -16.85
CA LYS A 117 -7.31 -8.31 -16.04
C LYS A 117 -5.91 -8.54 -15.49
N PRO A 118 -5.39 -7.66 -14.62
CA PRO A 118 -4.10 -7.84 -13.99
C PRO A 118 -4.10 -9.07 -13.08
N ASP A 119 -2.92 -9.62 -12.82
CA ASP A 119 -2.72 -10.72 -11.88
C ASP A 119 -2.82 -10.23 -10.42
N VAL A 120 -2.44 -8.98 -10.17
CA VAL A 120 -2.50 -8.34 -8.86
C VAL A 120 -2.94 -6.89 -8.96
N LEU A 121 -3.86 -6.49 -8.07
CA LEU A 121 -4.23 -5.09 -7.82
C LEU A 121 -3.64 -4.64 -6.49
N VAL A 122 -2.82 -3.60 -6.53
CA VAL A 122 -2.25 -2.95 -5.36
C VAL A 122 -2.99 -1.64 -5.10
N VAL A 123 -3.49 -1.46 -3.88
CA VAL A 123 -4.16 -0.22 -3.45
C VAL A 123 -3.43 0.35 -2.24
N SER A 124 -2.83 1.51 -2.40
CA SER A 124 -2.16 2.23 -1.31
C SER A 124 -2.85 3.55 -1.00
N GLY A 125 -3.28 3.65 0.24
CA GLY A 125 -3.94 4.82 0.82
C GLY A 125 -4.19 4.59 2.30
N HIS A 126 -5.15 5.33 2.84
CA HIS A 126 -5.56 5.19 4.24
C HIS A 126 -6.81 4.29 4.38
N SER A 127 -7.25 4.05 5.61
CA SER A 127 -8.34 3.09 5.89
C SER A 127 -9.61 3.32 5.08
N LYS A 128 -9.96 4.58 4.80
CA LYS A 128 -11.12 4.92 3.97
C LYS A 128 -10.95 4.43 2.53
N GLY A 129 -9.74 4.55 1.98
CA GLY A 129 -9.43 4.07 0.63
C GLY A 129 -9.53 2.56 0.53
N ALA A 130 -9.04 1.80 1.51
CA ALA A 130 -9.16 0.35 1.55
C ALA A 130 -10.63 -0.11 1.58
N LEU A 131 -11.47 0.53 2.40
CA LEU A 131 -12.91 0.24 2.47
C LEU A 131 -13.62 0.59 1.14
N THR A 132 -13.27 1.73 0.52
CA THR A 132 -13.79 2.12 -0.78
C THR A 132 -13.42 1.10 -1.86
N ALA A 133 -12.17 0.64 -1.88
CA ALA A 133 -11.69 -0.35 -2.83
C ALA A 133 -12.51 -1.64 -2.74
N ILE A 134 -12.65 -2.24 -1.57
CA ILE A 134 -13.39 -3.50 -1.37
C ILE A 134 -14.85 -3.34 -1.77
N ARG A 135 -15.49 -2.25 -1.33
CA ARG A 135 -16.89 -1.98 -1.66
C ARG A 135 -17.08 -1.89 -3.17
N GLN A 136 -16.30 -1.08 -3.86
CA GLN A 136 -16.46 -0.86 -5.29
C GLN A 136 -16.02 -2.06 -6.14
N ILE A 137 -14.99 -2.81 -5.76
CA ILE A 137 -14.62 -4.08 -6.40
C ILE A 137 -15.83 -5.03 -6.39
N SER A 138 -16.50 -5.15 -5.24
CA SER A 138 -17.69 -5.98 -5.10
C SER A 138 -18.89 -5.46 -5.90
N GLU A 139 -19.18 -4.14 -5.81
CA GLU A 139 -20.32 -3.51 -6.52
C GLU A 139 -20.16 -3.61 -8.04
N MET A 140 -18.96 -3.43 -8.55
CA MET A 140 -18.65 -3.49 -9.98
C MET A 140 -18.35 -4.89 -10.49
N GLN A 141 -18.35 -5.90 -9.60
CA GLN A 141 -18.01 -7.29 -9.92
C GLN A 141 -16.69 -7.40 -10.69
N VAL A 142 -15.63 -6.78 -10.12
CA VAL A 142 -14.29 -6.83 -10.67
C VAL A 142 -13.60 -8.06 -10.13
N ASP A 143 -13.22 -8.98 -11.01
CA ASP A 143 -12.43 -10.15 -10.67
C ASP A 143 -10.95 -9.74 -10.57
N VAL A 144 -10.37 -9.91 -9.39
CA VAL A 144 -8.97 -9.64 -9.10
C VAL A 144 -8.40 -10.85 -8.39
N PRO A 145 -7.49 -11.62 -9.04
CA PRO A 145 -6.91 -12.83 -8.44
C PRO A 145 -6.19 -12.56 -7.12
N MET A 146 -5.56 -11.38 -6.98
CA MET A 146 -4.91 -10.95 -5.76
C MET A 146 -5.12 -9.44 -5.54
N LEU A 147 -5.65 -9.09 -4.38
CA LEU A 147 -5.80 -7.70 -3.93
C LEU A 147 -4.87 -7.45 -2.75
N ALA A 148 -3.92 -6.52 -2.87
CA ALA A 148 -3.01 -6.13 -1.80
C ALA A 148 -3.21 -4.68 -1.40
N MET A 149 -3.37 -4.42 -0.08
CA MET A 149 -3.74 -3.08 0.39
C MET A 149 -2.95 -2.66 1.62
N THR A 150 -2.73 -1.34 1.72
CA THR A 150 -2.27 -0.71 2.96
C THR A 150 -3.45 -0.30 3.84
N HIS A 151 -3.20 -0.11 5.15
CA HIS A 151 -4.18 0.37 6.14
C HIS A 151 -5.51 -0.39 6.13
N CYS A 152 -5.50 -1.66 5.77
CA CYS A 152 -6.63 -2.55 5.96
C CYS A 152 -6.40 -3.42 7.23
N ASP A 153 -7.49 -3.74 7.90
CA ASP A 153 -7.53 -4.67 9.01
C ASP A 153 -8.36 -5.88 8.56
N ALA A 154 -7.68 -7.00 8.31
CA ALA A 154 -8.32 -8.20 7.80
C ALA A 154 -9.49 -8.65 8.67
N SER A 155 -9.40 -8.50 10.01
CA SER A 155 -10.46 -8.87 10.92
C SER A 155 -11.69 -7.96 10.83
N LYS A 156 -11.48 -6.66 10.61
CA LYS A 156 -12.58 -5.71 10.38
C LYS A 156 -13.20 -5.89 9.01
N LEU A 157 -12.37 -6.12 7.99
CA LEU A 157 -12.86 -6.38 6.64
C LEU A 157 -13.75 -7.63 6.59
N ALA A 158 -13.32 -8.74 7.19
CA ALA A 158 -14.09 -9.95 7.26
C ALA A 158 -15.44 -9.75 7.99
N LYS A 159 -15.46 -8.95 9.08
CA LYS A 159 -16.70 -8.62 9.82
C LYS A 159 -17.65 -7.73 9.02
N GLN A 160 -17.14 -6.79 8.23
CA GLN A 160 -17.95 -5.79 7.52
C GLN A 160 -18.38 -6.26 6.12
N HIS A 161 -17.56 -7.05 5.45
CA HIS A 161 -17.73 -7.40 4.05
C HIS A 161 -17.87 -8.91 3.81
N GLY A 162 -17.61 -9.76 4.82
CA GLY A 162 -17.71 -11.21 4.70
C GLY A 162 -16.88 -11.76 3.55
N GLU A 163 -17.47 -12.63 2.76
CA GLU A 163 -16.84 -13.28 1.59
C GLU A 163 -16.27 -12.29 0.56
N LYS A 164 -16.79 -11.05 0.51
CA LYS A 164 -16.31 -10.01 -0.42
C LYS A 164 -14.90 -9.52 -0.11
N SER A 165 -14.38 -9.81 1.08
CA SER A 165 -13.02 -9.48 1.51
C SER A 165 -12.06 -10.66 1.46
N GLU A 166 -12.50 -11.82 0.99
CA GLU A 166 -11.63 -12.97 0.82
C GLU A 166 -10.51 -12.67 -0.18
N TYR A 167 -9.35 -13.26 0.07
CA TYR A 167 -8.12 -13.07 -0.72
C TYR A 167 -7.53 -11.65 -0.70
N ALA A 168 -8.08 -10.73 0.11
CA ALA A 168 -7.47 -9.42 0.33
C ALA A 168 -6.27 -9.54 1.27
N LEU A 169 -5.10 -9.13 0.81
CA LEU A 169 -3.86 -9.07 1.58
C LEU A 169 -3.74 -7.70 2.24
N CYS A 170 -3.60 -7.69 3.56
CA CYS A 170 -3.44 -6.49 4.35
C CYS A 170 -2.01 -6.42 4.90
N ALA A 171 -1.27 -5.37 4.52
CA ALA A 171 0.04 -5.12 5.12
C ALA A 171 -0.09 -4.84 6.62
N ALA A 172 0.66 -5.54 7.44
CA ALA A 172 0.71 -5.35 8.89
C ALA A 172 2.16 -5.17 9.36
N GLN A 173 2.37 -4.25 10.31
CA GLN A 173 3.69 -4.02 10.93
C GLN A 173 4.05 -5.11 11.93
N TRP A 174 3.07 -5.71 12.52
CA TRP A 174 3.23 -6.75 13.52
C TRP A 174 2.03 -7.70 13.50
N HIS A 175 2.29 -8.96 13.79
CA HIS A 175 1.25 -9.96 14.01
C HIS A 175 1.68 -10.88 15.16
N LYS A 176 0.72 -11.39 15.92
CA LYS A 176 0.97 -12.25 17.09
C LYS A 176 1.68 -13.58 16.80
N THR A 177 1.84 -13.92 15.52
CA THR A 177 2.55 -15.13 15.05
C THR A 177 4.00 -14.86 14.64
N LEU A 178 4.46 -13.61 14.74
CA LEU A 178 5.85 -13.21 14.45
C LEU A 178 6.74 -13.44 15.67
#